data_2c432ea64487a530f58ff39daf855cb4
#
_entry.id   2c432ea64487a530f58ff39daf855cb4
#
_cell.length_a   1.000
_cell.length_b   1.000
_cell.length_c   1.000
_cell.angle_alpha   90.00
_cell.angle_beta   90.00
_cell.angle_gamma   90.00
#
_symmetry.space_group_name_H-M   'P 1'
#
loop_
_entity.id
_entity.type
_entity.pdbx_description
1 polymer ?
#
loop_
_entity_poly.entity_id
_entity_poly.type
_entity_poly.pdbx_seq_one_letter_code
_entity_poly.pdbx_strand_id
1 'polypeptide(L)'
;MKQDELQSIVSGLVEELRELPDHTELTTWQLMDRAGYMDEELSNEDLMDIDYALRQAARKAHITLDGSKHDGLVEGLPYNLDYIVKNAKAQIRCPRCVSMDTARILYGLPAMDDELEERIRAGKIHLGGCCITSEEVDGEDVYTDPARFCNACEKKFGAPPIFHYKGAAQDYRREVIAFRYLDGGYFGGYTELRIRRTGDAITAEAVSSRNRIDVTSGTYTMPEKGWAAFMDDLYSACYLHEWKKRYDDPGIMDGEQWEIELTLPGNRRRAYYGSNNFPPYWKDLQKVVNRIIRKCKA
;
A
#
# COMPACT_ATOMS: atom_id res chain seq x y z
N MET A 1 -14.69 -26.38 8.07
CA MET A 1 -13.40 -26.12 8.76
C MET A 1 -13.52 -26.36 10.27
N LYS A 2 -12.45 -26.82 10.98
CA LYS A 2 -12.45 -26.99 12.45
C LYS A 2 -12.28 -25.62 13.12
N GLN A 3 -12.84 -25.49 14.34
CA GLN A 3 -12.84 -24.18 15.04
C GLN A 3 -11.42 -23.68 15.41
N ASP A 4 -10.51 -24.61 15.78
CA ASP A 4 -9.13 -24.25 16.11
C ASP A 4 -8.35 -23.78 14.87
N GLU A 5 -8.60 -24.37 13.72
CA GLU A 5 -8.04 -24.01 12.42
C GLU A 5 -8.53 -22.62 11.98
N LEU A 6 -9.85 -22.37 12.07
CA LEU A 6 -10.44 -21.05 11.82
C LEU A 6 -9.79 -19.98 12.70
N GLN A 7 -9.62 -20.26 14.00
CA GLN A 7 -9.00 -19.33 14.94
C GLN A 7 -7.53 -19.04 14.58
N SER A 8 -6.78 -20.05 14.14
CA SER A 8 -5.39 -19.91 13.70
C SER A 8 -5.29 -19.02 12.47
N ILE A 9 -6.08 -19.30 11.44
CA ILE A 9 -6.15 -18.52 10.21
C ILE A 9 -6.51 -17.07 10.54
N VAL A 10 -7.59 -16.83 11.26
CA VAL A 10 -8.06 -15.48 11.62
C VAL A 10 -7.01 -14.71 12.42
N SER A 11 -6.28 -15.37 13.32
CA SER A 11 -5.20 -14.72 14.08
C SER A 11 -4.06 -14.26 13.15
N GLY A 12 -3.64 -15.09 12.21
CA GLY A 12 -2.62 -14.75 11.22
C GLY A 12 -3.05 -13.60 10.31
N LEU A 13 -4.32 -13.61 9.87
CA LEU A 13 -4.89 -12.52 9.05
C LEU A 13 -4.93 -11.19 9.82
N VAL A 14 -5.28 -11.20 11.12
CA VAL A 14 -5.28 -9.98 11.95
C VAL A 14 -3.86 -9.44 12.14
N GLU A 15 -2.86 -10.30 12.33
CA GLU A 15 -1.46 -9.87 12.39
C GLU A 15 -1.01 -9.22 11.08
N GLU A 16 -1.37 -9.83 9.93
CA GLU A 16 -1.08 -9.21 8.63
C GLU A 16 -1.78 -7.85 8.47
N LEU A 17 -3.06 -7.74 8.86
CA LEU A 17 -3.79 -6.47 8.82
C LEU A 17 -3.17 -5.37 9.67
N ARG A 18 -2.55 -5.70 10.82
CA ARG A 18 -1.86 -4.73 11.68
C ARG A 18 -0.63 -4.12 11.02
N GLU A 19 0.02 -4.89 10.15
CA GLU A 19 1.24 -4.48 9.46
C GLU A 19 0.97 -3.75 8.15
N LEU A 20 -0.26 -3.78 7.66
CA LEU A 20 -0.63 -3.07 6.43
C LEU A 20 -0.69 -1.55 6.67
N PRO A 21 -0.30 -0.77 5.67
CA PRO A 21 -0.57 0.67 5.65
C PRO A 21 -2.07 0.93 5.77
N ASP A 22 -2.42 2.08 6.34
CA ASP A 22 -3.80 2.51 6.40
C ASP A 22 -4.36 2.77 4.99
N HIS A 23 -5.64 2.49 4.81
CA HIS A 23 -6.32 2.54 3.52
C HIS A 23 -5.76 1.61 2.44
N THR A 24 -5.05 0.55 2.80
CA THR A 24 -4.71 -0.51 1.86
C THR A 24 -6.00 -1.11 1.31
N GLU A 25 -6.14 -1.10 0.00
CA GLU A 25 -7.21 -1.82 -0.71
C GLU A 25 -6.68 -3.21 -1.07
N LEU A 26 -7.41 -4.25 -0.68
CA LEU A 26 -7.06 -5.64 -1.00
C LEU A 26 -8.30 -6.51 -0.98
N THR A 27 -8.23 -7.61 -1.70
CA THR A 27 -9.28 -8.63 -1.70
C THR A 27 -9.05 -9.66 -0.59
N THR A 28 -10.09 -10.47 -0.28
CA THR A 28 -9.96 -11.63 0.62
C THR A 28 -8.78 -12.51 0.19
N TRP A 29 -8.68 -12.80 -1.10
CA TRP A 29 -7.62 -13.64 -1.66
C TRP A 29 -6.23 -13.04 -1.48
N GLN A 30 -6.08 -11.75 -1.73
CA GLN A 30 -4.81 -11.05 -1.51
C GLN A 30 -4.39 -11.06 -0.04
N LEU A 31 -5.35 -10.93 0.88
CA LEU A 31 -5.07 -10.99 2.31
C LEU A 31 -4.65 -12.41 2.73
N MET A 32 -5.36 -13.44 2.24
CA MET A 32 -5.04 -14.84 2.48
C MET A 32 -3.65 -15.21 1.93
N ASP A 33 -3.34 -14.77 0.71
CA ASP A 33 -2.04 -14.99 0.09
C ASP A 33 -0.89 -14.33 0.88
N ARG A 34 -1.08 -13.10 1.33
CA ARG A 34 -0.10 -12.39 2.16
C ARG A 34 0.18 -13.12 3.48
N ALA A 35 -0.84 -13.68 4.08
CA ALA A 35 -0.74 -14.44 5.34
C ALA A 35 -0.27 -15.90 5.13
N GLY A 36 -0.14 -16.35 3.88
CA GLY A 36 0.39 -17.69 3.56
C GLY A 36 -0.63 -18.82 3.58
N TYR A 37 -1.93 -18.50 3.48
CA TYR A 37 -3.02 -19.49 3.55
C TYR A 37 -3.61 -19.88 2.19
N MET A 38 -3.02 -19.44 1.07
CA MET A 38 -3.59 -19.70 -0.27
C MET A 38 -3.40 -21.12 -0.79
N ASP A 39 -2.54 -21.93 -0.17
CA ASP A 39 -2.29 -23.32 -0.59
C ASP A 39 -3.31 -24.30 0.00
N GLU A 40 -4.27 -23.81 0.81
CA GLU A 40 -5.29 -24.63 1.43
C GLU A 40 -6.52 -24.77 0.51
N GLU A 41 -7.09 -25.98 0.41
CA GLU A 41 -8.33 -26.24 -0.30
C GLU A 41 -9.54 -25.75 0.51
N LEU A 42 -9.77 -24.42 0.52
CA LEU A 42 -10.87 -23.78 1.20
C LEU A 42 -12.11 -23.71 0.32
N SER A 43 -13.24 -24.15 0.87
CA SER A 43 -14.55 -23.98 0.22
C SER A 43 -15.05 -22.53 0.35
N ASN A 44 -16.03 -22.13 -0.47
CA ASN A 44 -16.69 -20.83 -0.32
C ASN A 44 -17.33 -20.64 1.06
N GLU A 45 -17.82 -21.71 1.68
CA GLU A 45 -18.40 -21.69 3.03
C GLU A 45 -17.30 -21.39 4.07
N ASP A 46 -16.13 -22.03 3.95
CA ASP A 46 -14.99 -21.75 4.83
C ASP A 46 -14.53 -20.29 4.69
N LEU A 47 -14.46 -19.75 3.48
CA LEU A 47 -14.08 -18.36 3.24
C LEU A 47 -15.09 -17.35 3.81
N MET A 48 -16.38 -17.68 3.79
CA MET A 48 -17.42 -16.87 4.44
C MET A 48 -17.28 -16.89 5.96
N ASP A 49 -16.99 -18.05 6.54
CA ASP A 49 -16.75 -18.19 7.99
C ASP A 49 -15.50 -17.43 8.42
N ILE A 50 -14.42 -17.51 7.62
CA ILE A 50 -13.20 -16.74 7.82
C ILE A 50 -13.50 -15.23 7.77
N ASP A 51 -14.22 -14.74 6.76
CA ASP A 51 -14.56 -13.32 6.65
C ASP A 51 -15.36 -12.82 7.86
N TYR A 52 -16.38 -13.59 8.26
CA TYR A 52 -17.18 -13.23 9.42
C TYR A 52 -16.35 -13.15 10.70
N ALA A 53 -15.54 -14.17 10.97
CA ALA A 53 -14.66 -14.21 12.14
C ALA A 53 -13.57 -13.14 12.10
N LEU A 54 -12.99 -12.87 10.91
CA LEU A 54 -11.99 -11.84 10.68
C LEU A 54 -12.53 -10.44 11.01
N ARG A 55 -13.73 -10.10 10.57
CA ARG A 55 -14.36 -8.81 10.87
C ARG A 55 -14.57 -8.60 12.38
N GLN A 56 -14.91 -9.66 13.10
CA GLN A 56 -15.04 -9.62 14.56
C GLN A 56 -13.69 -9.42 15.25
N ALA A 57 -12.68 -10.17 14.82
CA ALA A 57 -11.32 -10.08 15.36
C ALA A 57 -10.65 -8.75 15.04
N ALA A 58 -10.79 -8.24 13.81
CA ALA A 58 -10.29 -6.94 13.39
C ALA A 58 -10.86 -5.80 14.22
N ARG A 59 -12.18 -5.80 14.50
CA ARG A 59 -12.82 -4.81 15.38
C ARG A 59 -12.22 -4.82 16.79
N LYS A 60 -11.97 -5.99 17.37
CA LYS A 60 -11.29 -6.11 18.67
C LYS A 60 -9.86 -5.58 18.64
N ALA A 61 -9.20 -5.66 17.49
CA ALA A 61 -7.87 -5.11 17.24
C ALA A 61 -7.88 -3.62 16.84
N HIS A 62 -9.05 -2.95 16.88
CA HIS A 62 -9.24 -1.57 16.43
C HIS A 62 -8.93 -1.33 14.93
N ILE A 63 -9.13 -2.36 14.12
CA ILE A 63 -9.00 -2.30 12.67
C ILE A 63 -10.41 -2.37 12.08
N THR A 64 -10.76 -1.44 11.21
CA THR A 64 -12.00 -1.46 10.44
C THR A 64 -11.72 -2.01 9.05
N LEU A 65 -12.48 -3.01 8.66
CA LEU A 65 -12.52 -3.52 7.28
C LEU A 65 -13.79 -2.99 6.63
N ASP A 66 -13.66 -1.93 5.83
CA ASP A 66 -14.75 -1.49 4.97
C ASP A 66 -14.74 -2.38 3.73
N GLY A 67 -15.78 -3.17 3.55
CA GLY A 67 -16.00 -3.93 2.33
C GLY A 67 -17.09 -3.26 1.51
N SER A 68 -16.91 -3.18 0.20
CA SER A 68 -18.07 -3.10 -0.67
C SER A 68 -18.88 -4.38 -0.46
N LYS A 69 -20.13 -4.25 -0.13
CA LYS A 69 -21.06 -5.38 -0.27
C LYS A 69 -21.15 -5.67 -1.76
N HIS A 70 -20.35 -6.60 -2.26
CA HIS A 70 -20.76 -7.29 -3.46
C HIS A 70 -22.01 -8.06 -3.05
N ASP A 71 -23.14 -7.62 -3.55
CA ASP A 71 -24.41 -8.27 -3.37
C ASP A 71 -24.33 -9.66 -3.99
N GLY A 72 -24.13 -10.63 -3.13
CA GLY A 72 -24.32 -12.04 -3.44
C GLY A 72 -23.08 -12.77 -3.98
N LEU A 73 -23.02 -14.02 -3.56
CA LEU A 73 -22.29 -15.08 -4.25
C LEU A 73 -22.76 -15.11 -5.70
N VAL A 74 -21.90 -14.73 -6.61
CA VAL A 74 -22.15 -14.97 -8.04
C VAL A 74 -21.99 -16.49 -8.23
N GLU A 75 -23.07 -17.14 -8.62
CA GLU A 75 -23.10 -18.60 -8.81
C GLU A 75 -21.96 -19.02 -9.73
N GLY A 76 -21.07 -19.89 -9.24
CA GLY A 76 -19.92 -20.40 -9.99
C GLY A 76 -18.62 -19.59 -9.85
N LEU A 77 -18.58 -18.47 -9.10
CA LEU A 77 -17.34 -17.77 -8.80
C LEU A 77 -16.90 -18.01 -7.34
N PRO A 78 -15.58 -18.06 -7.08
CA PRO A 78 -15.06 -18.18 -5.73
C PRO A 78 -15.40 -16.94 -4.91
N TYR A 79 -15.66 -17.14 -3.62
CA TYR A 79 -15.90 -16.06 -2.66
C TYR A 79 -14.68 -15.14 -2.58
N ASN A 80 -14.86 -13.87 -2.88
CA ASN A 80 -13.80 -12.86 -2.84
C ASN A 80 -14.40 -11.49 -2.60
N LEU A 81 -14.05 -10.86 -1.48
CA LEU A 81 -14.54 -9.54 -1.11
C LEU A 81 -13.41 -8.50 -1.19
N ASP A 82 -13.78 -7.30 -1.59
CA ASP A 82 -12.87 -6.15 -1.53
C ASP A 82 -12.91 -5.54 -0.13
N TYR A 83 -11.75 -5.28 0.43
CA TYR A 83 -11.58 -4.60 1.71
C TYR A 83 -10.80 -3.30 1.54
N ILE A 84 -11.20 -2.31 2.31
CA ILE A 84 -10.38 -1.14 2.61
C ILE A 84 -10.01 -1.24 4.09
N VAL A 85 -8.75 -1.44 4.39
CA VAL A 85 -8.23 -1.51 5.75
C VAL A 85 -8.17 -0.12 6.34
N LYS A 86 -8.88 0.11 7.45
CA LYS A 86 -8.83 1.37 8.19
C LYS A 86 -8.37 1.09 9.62
N ASN A 87 -7.16 1.48 9.91
CA ASN A 87 -6.68 1.56 11.30
C ASN A 87 -7.29 2.79 11.98
N ALA A 88 -7.84 2.65 13.17
CA ALA A 88 -8.65 3.68 13.85
C ALA A 88 -7.94 5.04 14.09
N LYS A 89 -6.67 5.17 13.73
CA LYS A 89 -5.85 6.37 13.94
C LYS A 89 -5.35 7.04 12.67
N ALA A 90 -5.56 6.46 11.50
CA ALA A 90 -5.05 7.05 10.27
C ALA A 90 -6.19 7.47 9.35
N GLN A 91 -6.14 8.72 8.92
CA GLN A 91 -7.07 9.30 7.95
C GLN A 91 -6.33 9.48 6.63
N ILE A 92 -7.04 9.30 5.50
CA ILE A 92 -6.45 9.58 4.18
C ILE A 92 -6.02 11.04 4.14
N ARG A 93 -4.74 11.24 3.91
CA ARG A 93 -4.11 12.55 3.78
C ARG A 93 -3.75 12.81 2.33
N CYS A 94 -3.97 14.03 1.90
CA CYS A 94 -3.47 14.43 0.59
C CYS A 94 -1.93 14.28 0.56
N PRO A 95 -1.35 13.55 -0.41
CA PRO A 95 0.10 13.37 -0.49
C PRO A 95 0.85 14.66 -0.89
N ARG A 96 0.13 15.73 -1.20
CA ARG A 96 0.69 17.02 -1.63
C ARG A 96 0.64 18.10 -0.56
N CYS A 97 -0.51 18.26 0.13
CA CYS A 97 -0.71 19.33 1.11
C CYS A 97 -0.98 18.85 2.53
N VAL A 98 -0.95 17.54 2.77
CA VAL A 98 -1.13 16.89 4.09
C VAL A 98 -2.54 17.01 4.67
N SER A 99 -3.46 17.74 4.01
CA SER A 99 -4.84 17.89 4.47
C SER A 99 -5.54 16.54 4.57
N MET A 100 -6.33 16.37 5.62
CA MET A 100 -7.23 15.23 5.83
C MET A 100 -8.62 15.46 5.22
N ASP A 101 -8.89 16.67 4.75
CA ASP A 101 -10.14 17.00 4.08
C ASP A 101 -10.09 16.52 2.63
N THR A 102 -10.46 15.25 2.46
CA THR A 102 -10.42 14.54 1.18
C THR A 102 -11.75 13.86 0.87
N ALA A 103 -12.11 13.84 -0.41
CA ALA A 103 -13.30 13.19 -0.95
C ALA A 103 -12.92 11.97 -1.81
N ARG A 104 -13.79 10.96 -1.87
CA ARG A 104 -13.73 9.92 -2.90
C ARG A 104 -14.23 10.51 -4.21
N ILE A 105 -13.58 10.21 -5.34
CA ILE A 105 -14.10 10.59 -6.65
C ILE A 105 -15.04 9.50 -7.13
N LEU A 106 -16.22 9.93 -7.59
CA LEU A 106 -17.22 9.08 -8.21
C LEU A 106 -17.32 9.46 -9.69
N TYR A 107 -16.99 8.54 -10.57
CA TYR A 107 -17.07 8.68 -12.02
C TYR A 107 -18.37 8.06 -12.56
N GLY A 108 -18.75 8.45 -13.76
CA GLY A 108 -19.95 7.98 -14.44
C GLY A 108 -21.16 8.85 -14.17
N LEU A 109 -22.35 8.29 -14.37
CA LEU A 109 -23.64 8.93 -14.15
C LEU A 109 -24.37 8.21 -13.00
N PRO A 110 -24.02 8.51 -11.73
CA PRO A 110 -24.69 7.90 -10.59
C PRO A 110 -26.14 8.37 -10.51
N ALA A 111 -27.02 7.50 -10.00
CA ALA A 111 -28.36 7.94 -9.61
C ALA A 111 -28.24 8.95 -8.47
N MET A 112 -28.77 10.14 -8.67
CA MET A 112 -28.78 11.19 -7.67
C MET A 112 -29.95 10.96 -6.71
N ASP A 113 -29.62 10.56 -5.48
CA ASP A 113 -30.54 10.47 -4.36
C ASP A 113 -30.15 11.43 -3.24
N ASP A 114 -31.01 11.60 -2.26
CA ASP A 114 -30.78 12.53 -1.14
C ASP A 114 -29.50 12.21 -0.37
N GLU A 115 -29.14 10.92 -0.21
CA GLU A 115 -27.93 10.48 0.48
C GLU A 115 -26.67 10.90 -0.30
N LEU A 116 -26.64 10.68 -1.61
CA LEU A 116 -25.51 11.07 -2.45
C LEU A 116 -25.34 12.59 -2.48
N GLU A 117 -26.44 13.34 -2.61
CA GLU A 117 -26.41 14.81 -2.57
C GLU A 117 -25.85 15.33 -1.23
N GLU A 118 -26.27 14.75 -0.11
CA GLU A 118 -25.75 15.11 1.21
C GLU A 118 -24.23 14.83 1.31
N ARG A 119 -23.78 13.68 0.83
CA ARG A 119 -22.35 13.31 0.83
C ARG A 119 -21.50 14.23 -0.06
N ILE A 120 -22.05 14.66 -1.20
CA ILE A 120 -21.39 15.65 -2.07
C ILE A 120 -21.30 16.99 -1.34
N ARG A 121 -22.39 17.47 -0.77
CA ARG A 121 -22.45 18.73 -0.02
C ARG A 121 -21.52 18.72 1.20
N ALA A 122 -21.37 17.57 1.85
CA ALA A 122 -20.45 17.37 2.98
C ALA A 122 -18.98 17.22 2.54
N GLY A 123 -18.65 17.30 1.25
CA GLY A 123 -17.28 17.14 0.74
C GLY A 123 -16.73 15.72 0.88
N LYS A 124 -17.58 14.70 1.01
CA LYS A 124 -17.16 13.28 1.11
C LYS A 124 -17.10 12.59 -0.25
N ILE A 125 -17.84 13.11 -1.21
CA ILE A 125 -17.84 12.66 -2.61
C ILE A 125 -17.53 13.87 -3.50
N HIS A 126 -16.68 13.64 -4.50
CA HIS A 126 -16.41 14.56 -5.60
C HIS A 126 -16.82 13.90 -6.90
N LEU A 127 -17.60 14.57 -7.74
CA LEU A 127 -18.00 14.01 -9.03
C LEU A 127 -16.86 14.15 -10.04
N GLY A 128 -16.40 13.03 -10.56
CA GLY A 128 -15.25 12.95 -11.47
C GLY A 128 -15.58 13.28 -12.93
N GLY A 129 -16.88 13.29 -13.27
CA GLY A 129 -17.37 13.39 -14.64
C GLY A 129 -17.79 12.03 -15.21
N CYS A 130 -18.37 12.04 -16.40
CA CYS A 130 -18.90 10.82 -17.05
C CYS A 130 -17.86 10.06 -17.87
N CYS A 131 -16.70 10.66 -18.17
CA CYS A 131 -15.66 10.03 -18.96
C CYS A 131 -14.64 9.36 -18.02
N ILE A 132 -14.35 8.10 -18.31
CA ILE A 132 -13.33 7.31 -17.63
C ILE A 132 -12.17 7.16 -18.63
N THR A 133 -10.93 7.40 -18.18
CA THR A 133 -9.73 7.24 -19.00
C THR A 133 -9.04 5.91 -18.68
N SER A 134 -8.62 5.21 -19.72
CA SER A 134 -7.77 4.02 -19.62
C SER A 134 -6.58 4.14 -20.55
N GLU A 135 -5.51 3.43 -20.23
CA GLU A 135 -4.33 3.27 -21.07
C GLU A 135 -3.99 1.77 -21.16
N GLU A 136 -3.50 1.36 -22.33
CA GLU A 136 -2.98 0.01 -22.50
C GLU A 136 -1.61 -0.11 -21.82
N VAL A 137 -1.51 -0.99 -20.82
CA VAL A 137 -0.28 -1.29 -20.08
C VAL A 137 -0.06 -2.80 -20.15
N ASP A 138 1.02 -3.24 -20.79
CA ASP A 138 1.35 -4.66 -20.98
C ASP A 138 0.22 -5.50 -21.63
N GLY A 139 -0.54 -4.89 -22.53
CA GLY A 139 -1.67 -5.53 -23.22
C GLY A 139 -2.98 -5.58 -22.42
N GLU A 140 -3.04 -4.89 -21.28
CA GLU A 140 -4.24 -4.77 -20.45
C GLU A 140 -4.71 -3.30 -20.40
N ASP A 141 -6.03 -3.07 -20.47
CA ASP A 141 -6.62 -1.75 -20.25
C ASP A 141 -6.62 -1.41 -18.76
N VAL A 142 -5.86 -0.41 -18.37
CA VAL A 142 -5.76 0.08 -16.99
C VAL A 142 -6.45 1.43 -16.87
N TYR A 143 -7.42 1.54 -15.95
CA TYR A 143 -8.04 2.82 -15.61
C TYR A 143 -7.03 3.74 -14.95
N THR A 144 -6.86 4.94 -15.49
CA THR A 144 -5.82 5.90 -15.05
C THR A 144 -6.37 7.07 -14.23
N ASP A 145 -7.68 7.12 -14.02
CA ASP A 145 -8.32 8.19 -13.27
C ASP A 145 -7.99 8.14 -11.77
N PRO A 146 -7.74 9.32 -11.14
CA PRO A 146 -7.48 9.41 -9.71
C PRO A 146 -8.69 9.02 -8.86
N ALA A 147 -8.49 8.26 -7.79
CA ALA A 147 -9.55 7.80 -6.90
C ALA A 147 -10.01 8.85 -5.86
N ARG A 148 -9.20 9.89 -5.63
CA ARG A 148 -9.38 10.84 -4.53
C ARG A 148 -9.25 12.30 -4.97
N PHE A 149 -9.94 13.17 -4.23
CA PHE A 149 -9.89 14.63 -4.38
C PHE A 149 -9.58 15.27 -3.03
N CYS A 150 -8.69 16.24 -3.00
CA CYS A 150 -8.41 17.01 -1.80
C CYS A 150 -9.19 18.32 -1.82
N ASN A 151 -10.10 18.52 -0.86
CA ASN A 151 -10.90 19.73 -0.78
C ASN A 151 -10.04 20.98 -0.43
N ALA A 152 -8.92 20.79 0.28
CA ALA A 152 -8.08 21.90 0.70
C ALA A 152 -7.16 22.45 -0.41
N CYS A 153 -6.61 21.61 -1.28
CA CYS A 153 -5.73 22.08 -2.37
C CYS A 153 -6.31 21.85 -3.77
N GLU A 154 -7.53 21.33 -3.85
CA GLU A 154 -8.28 21.08 -5.08
C GLU A 154 -7.53 20.21 -6.10
N LYS A 155 -6.74 19.26 -5.60
CA LYS A 155 -5.99 18.33 -6.45
C LYS A 155 -6.54 16.92 -6.33
N LYS A 156 -6.61 16.25 -7.48
CA LYS A 156 -6.89 14.81 -7.56
C LYS A 156 -5.61 14.03 -7.23
N PHE A 157 -5.74 12.85 -6.61
CA PHE A 157 -4.63 11.95 -6.29
C PHE A 157 -5.10 10.50 -6.22
N GLY A 158 -4.16 9.55 -6.06
CA GLY A 158 -4.47 8.13 -6.02
C GLY A 158 -4.79 7.54 -7.39
N ALA A 159 -4.19 8.08 -8.46
CA ALA A 159 -4.15 7.41 -9.75
C ALA A 159 -3.20 6.21 -9.70
N PRO A 160 -3.38 5.20 -10.58
CA PRO A 160 -2.40 4.12 -10.71
C PRO A 160 -0.99 4.66 -11.01
N PRO A 161 0.05 3.95 -10.59
CA PRO A 161 1.43 4.43 -10.75
C PRO A 161 1.97 4.19 -12.17
N ILE A 162 1.27 4.73 -13.17
CA ILE A 162 1.63 4.63 -14.58
C ILE A 162 2.61 5.74 -14.97
N PHE A 163 3.57 5.41 -15.82
CA PHE A 163 4.50 6.36 -16.41
C PHE A 163 4.77 6.03 -17.87
N HIS A 164 5.15 7.03 -18.67
CA HIS A 164 5.45 6.85 -20.08
C HIS A 164 6.96 6.75 -20.32
N TYR A 165 7.37 5.73 -21.08
CA TYR A 165 8.73 5.56 -21.51
C TYR A 165 8.78 5.09 -22.98
N LYS A 166 9.49 5.85 -23.82
CA LYS A 166 9.61 5.60 -25.27
C LYS A 166 8.26 5.45 -25.98
N GLY A 167 7.25 6.18 -25.52
CA GLY A 167 5.91 6.18 -26.10
C GLY A 167 4.96 5.10 -25.60
N ALA A 168 5.40 4.21 -24.70
CA ALA A 168 4.55 3.19 -24.07
C ALA A 168 4.24 3.56 -22.62
N ALA A 169 3.02 3.28 -22.18
CA ALA A 169 2.63 3.33 -20.77
C ALA A 169 3.17 2.11 -20.03
N GLN A 170 3.71 2.31 -18.85
CA GLN A 170 4.31 1.27 -18.02
C GLN A 170 3.88 1.45 -16.57
N ASP A 171 3.73 0.35 -15.83
CA ASP A 171 3.42 0.38 -14.40
C ASP A 171 4.71 0.27 -13.58
N TYR A 172 4.95 1.23 -12.68
CA TYR A 172 6.09 1.18 -11.76
C TYR A 172 6.15 -0.12 -10.96
N ARG A 173 5.01 -0.70 -10.58
CA ARG A 173 4.94 -1.92 -9.78
C ARG A 173 5.55 -3.13 -10.49
N ARG A 174 5.43 -3.17 -11.82
CA ARG A 174 5.99 -4.22 -12.69
C ARG A 174 7.42 -3.91 -13.13
N GLU A 175 7.73 -2.63 -13.35
CA GLU A 175 9.00 -2.19 -13.94
C GLU A 175 10.14 -2.02 -12.94
N VAL A 176 9.86 -1.80 -11.66
CA VAL A 176 10.92 -1.65 -10.65
C VAL A 176 11.66 -2.98 -10.44
N ILE A 177 12.99 -2.95 -10.57
CA ILE A 177 13.87 -4.13 -10.40
C ILE A 177 14.72 -4.05 -9.14
N ALA A 178 14.84 -2.89 -8.50
CA ALA A 178 15.48 -2.76 -7.20
C ALA A 178 14.88 -1.60 -6.41
N PHE A 179 14.88 -1.78 -5.09
CA PHE A 179 14.45 -0.81 -4.09
C PHE A 179 15.54 -0.64 -3.06
N ARG A 180 15.83 0.60 -2.70
CA ARG A 180 16.71 0.94 -1.59
C ARG A 180 16.02 1.95 -0.68
N TYR A 181 16.06 1.69 0.60
CA TYR A 181 15.62 2.57 1.67
C TYR A 181 16.78 2.81 2.62
N LEU A 182 17.01 4.06 2.97
CA LEU A 182 17.96 4.47 3.98
C LEU A 182 17.28 5.49 4.90
N ASP A 183 17.38 5.27 6.19
CA ASP A 183 16.86 6.17 7.21
C ASP A 183 17.81 6.22 8.39
N GLY A 184 18.19 7.40 8.82
CA GLY A 184 19.07 7.55 9.96
C GLY A 184 19.55 8.97 10.18
N GLY A 185 20.10 9.20 11.38
CA GLY A 185 20.61 10.49 11.80
C GLY A 185 22.08 10.46 12.18
N TYR A 186 22.66 11.64 12.34
CA TYR A 186 24.06 11.79 12.70
C TYR A 186 24.41 11.07 14.02
N PHE A 187 23.50 11.12 15.00
CA PHE A 187 23.69 10.52 16.33
C PHE A 187 22.93 9.21 16.55
N GLY A 188 21.88 8.93 15.78
CA GLY A 188 20.93 7.84 16.04
C GLY A 188 21.25 6.51 15.39
N GLY A 189 22.31 6.43 14.59
CA GLY A 189 22.54 5.26 13.74
C GLY A 189 21.73 5.31 12.45
N TYR A 190 21.64 4.18 11.74
CA TYR A 190 20.90 4.09 10.48
C TYR A 190 20.26 2.72 10.29
N THR A 191 19.25 2.71 9.43
CA THR A 191 18.62 1.49 8.91
C THR A 191 18.64 1.55 7.40
N GLU A 192 19.13 0.51 6.76
CA GLU A 192 19.12 0.37 5.31
C GLU A 192 18.44 -0.95 4.93
N LEU A 193 17.55 -0.89 3.94
CA LEU A 193 16.98 -2.04 3.28
C LEU A 193 17.27 -1.94 1.79
N ARG A 194 17.85 -3.00 1.23
CA ARG A 194 18.06 -3.16 -0.21
C ARG A 194 17.31 -4.38 -0.68
N ILE A 195 16.47 -4.23 -1.68
CA ILE A 195 15.81 -5.36 -2.35
C ILE A 195 16.23 -5.31 -3.81
N ARG A 196 16.65 -6.44 -4.36
CA ARG A 196 17.10 -6.51 -5.75
C ARG A 196 16.59 -7.77 -6.42
N ARG A 197 16.07 -7.61 -7.63
CA ARG A 197 15.72 -8.70 -8.53
C ARG A 197 16.92 -8.98 -9.45
N THR A 198 17.34 -10.25 -9.52
CA THR A 198 18.39 -10.71 -10.42
C THR A 198 17.91 -12.01 -11.06
N GLY A 199 17.44 -11.93 -12.32
CA GLY A 199 16.68 -13.00 -12.95
C GLY A 199 15.41 -13.29 -12.17
N ASP A 200 15.18 -14.56 -11.83
CA ASP A 200 14.03 -15.01 -11.04
C ASP A 200 14.23 -14.87 -9.52
N ALA A 201 15.43 -14.53 -9.08
CA ALA A 201 15.73 -14.40 -7.67
C ALA A 201 15.51 -12.97 -7.18
N ILE A 202 14.81 -12.82 -6.05
CA ILE A 202 14.62 -11.55 -5.35
C ILE A 202 15.25 -11.68 -3.97
N THR A 203 16.23 -10.84 -3.70
CA THR A 203 16.96 -10.85 -2.42
C THR A 203 16.77 -9.52 -1.72
N ALA A 204 16.36 -9.57 -0.46
CA ALA A 204 16.33 -8.45 0.46
C ALA A 204 17.52 -8.55 1.43
N GLU A 205 18.22 -7.45 1.64
CA GLU A 205 19.30 -7.30 2.60
C GLU A 205 18.98 -6.11 3.51
N ALA A 206 18.97 -6.35 4.81
CA ALA A 206 18.75 -5.33 5.81
C ALA A 206 20.01 -5.12 6.65
N VAL A 207 20.37 -3.86 6.85
CA VAL A 207 21.46 -3.44 7.72
C VAL A 207 20.95 -2.40 8.69
N SER A 208 21.24 -2.53 9.96
CA SER A 208 20.92 -1.52 10.97
C SER A 208 22.12 -1.31 11.88
N SER A 209 22.39 -0.08 12.24
CA SER A 209 23.43 0.28 13.19
C SER A 209 22.84 1.16 14.28
N ARG A 210 23.10 0.82 15.54
CA ARG A 210 22.91 1.73 16.68
C ARG A 210 24.26 2.37 16.96
N ASN A 211 24.29 3.70 17.08
CA ASN A 211 25.51 4.45 17.41
C ASN A 211 26.72 4.17 16.50
N ARG A 212 26.51 3.73 15.25
CA ARG A 212 27.55 3.39 14.25
C ARG A 212 28.53 2.27 14.66
N ILE A 213 28.36 1.67 15.82
CA ILE A 213 29.27 0.64 16.35
C ILE A 213 28.63 -0.74 16.27
N ASP A 214 27.38 -0.87 16.71
CA ASP A 214 26.66 -2.14 16.69
C ASP A 214 25.92 -2.29 15.36
N VAL A 215 26.51 -3.03 14.42
CA VAL A 215 25.93 -3.31 13.12
C VAL A 215 25.27 -4.69 13.14
N THR A 216 23.99 -4.75 12.83
CA THR A 216 23.25 -5.99 12.58
C THR A 216 22.87 -6.07 11.12
N SER A 217 23.06 -7.21 10.49
CA SER A 217 22.67 -7.46 9.11
C SER A 217 21.95 -8.78 8.98
N GLY A 218 21.13 -8.90 7.94
CA GLY A 218 20.46 -10.15 7.60
C GLY A 218 19.94 -10.11 6.18
N THR A 219 19.64 -11.26 5.64
CA THR A 219 19.17 -11.45 4.27
C THR A 219 17.91 -12.29 4.23
N TYR A 220 17.07 -12.04 3.24
CA TYR A 220 15.84 -12.79 3.01
C TYR A 220 15.62 -13.00 1.51
N THR A 221 15.40 -14.25 1.11
CA THR A 221 14.99 -14.56 -0.25
C THR A 221 13.47 -14.36 -0.35
N MET A 222 13.08 -13.33 -1.05
CA MET A 222 11.69 -12.92 -1.18
C MET A 222 11.02 -13.67 -2.33
N PRO A 223 9.86 -14.32 -2.12
CA PRO A 223 9.09 -14.91 -3.22
C PRO A 223 8.50 -13.81 -4.11
N GLU A 224 8.19 -14.14 -5.37
CA GLU A 224 7.61 -13.21 -6.35
C GLU A 224 6.35 -12.51 -5.81
N LYS A 225 5.43 -13.27 -5.21
CA LYS A 225 4.23 -12.72 -4.56
C LYS A 225 4.54 -11.71 -3.45
N GLY A 226 5.62 -11.94 -2.71
CA GLY A 226 6.07 -11.02 -1.66
C GLY A 226 6.59 -9.70 -2.23
N TRP A 227 7.26 -9.76 -3.38
CA TRP A 227 7.70 -8.57 -4.12
C TRP A 227 6.51 -7.80 -4.68
N ALA A 228 5.58 -8.49 -5.35
CA ALA A 228 4.37 -7.86 -5.88
C ALA A 228 3.58 -7.14 -4.79
N ALA A 229 3.35 -7.81 -3.65
CA ALA A 229 2.70 -7.21 -2.50
C ALA A 229 3.45 -6.00 -1.94
N PHE A 230 4.79 -6.06 -1.88
CA PHE A 230 5.61 -4.94 -1.45
C PHE A 230 5.48 -3.74 -2.40
N MET A 231 5.48 -3.97 -3.71
CA MET A 231 5.27 -2.92 -4.70
C MET A 231 3.87 -2.31 -4.61
N ASP A 232 2.84 -3.13 -4.43
CA ASP A 232 1.48 -2.65 -4.24
C ASP A 232 1.36 -1.75 -3.00
N ASP A 233 1.95 -2.13 -1.88
CA ASP A 233 1.96 -1.32 -0.67
C ASP A 233 2.63 0.04 -0.88
N LEU A 234 3.76 0.08 -1.62
CA LEU A 234 4.45 1.34 -1.90
C LEU A 234 3.59 2.31 -2.72
N TYR A 235 2.84 1.80 -3.69
CA TYR A 235 2.13 2.65 -4.64
C TYR A 235 0.66 2.85 -4.32
N SER A 236 -0.03 1.82 -3.85
CA SER A 236 -1.48 1.89 -3.57
C SER A 236 -1.78 2.40 -2.16
N ALA A 237 -0.93 2.11 -1.17
CA ALA A 237 -1.14 2.53 0.20
C ALA A 237 -0.26 3.73 0.62
N CYS A 238 1.00 3.78 0.18
CA CYS A 238 1.90 4.89 0.52
C CYS A 238 1.89 6.02 -0.52
N TYR A 239 1.26 5.83 -1.68
CA TYR A 239 1.22 6.82 -2.76
C TYR A 239 2.60 7.33 -3.19
N LEU A 240 3.61 6.45 -3.24
CA LEU A 240 5.00 6.84 -3.46
C LEU A 240 5.20 7.65 -4.75
N HIS A 241 4.46 7.37 -5.82
CA HIS A 241 4.53 8.08 -7.10
C HIS A 241 4.03 9.54 -7.03
N GLU A 242 3.21 9.86 -6.03
CA GLU A 242 2.66 11.20 -5.77
C GLU A 242 3.58 12.06 -4.90
N TRP A 243 4.63 11.48 -4.31
CA TRP A 243 5.53 12.21 -3.43
C TRP A 243 6.38 13.23 -4.18
N LYS A 244 6.70 14.34 -3.51
CA LYS A 244 7.74 15.26 -3.99
C LYS A 244 9.09 14.53 -3.95
N LYS A 245 9.99 14.90 -4.85
CA LYS A 245 11.32 14.30 -4.86
C LYS A 245 12.16 14.68 -3.63
N ARG A 246 11.82 15.79 -2.98
CA ARG A 246 12.62 16.34 -1.88
C ARG A 246 11.74 16.90 -0.76
N TYR A 247 12.14 16.61 0.47
CA TYR A 247 11.53 17.09 1.72
C TYR A 247 12.64 17.55 2.66
N ASP A 248 12.85 18.85 2.80
CA ASP A 248 13.88 19.39 3.67
C ASP A 248 13.27 20.35 4.67
N ASP A 249 13.81 20.33 5.89
CA ASP A 249 13.66 21.41 6.87
C ASP A 249 15.00 22.14 6.99
N PRO A 250 15.16 23.33 6.41
CA PRO A 250 16.42 24.07 6.43
C PRO A 250 16.79 24.61 7.81
N GLY A 251 15.88 24.58 8.76
CA GLY A 251 16.12 25.04 10.14
C GLY A 251 16.90 24.08 11.02
N ILE A 252 17.10 22.83 10.58
CA ILE A 252 17.75 21.78 11.37
C ILE A 252 18.99 21.27 10.63
N MET A 253 20.18 21.43 11.23
CA MET A 253 21.45 21.05 10.60
C MET A 253 21.86 19.60 10.86
N ASP A 254 21.55 19.02 12.03
CA ASP A 254 22.05 17.72 12.49
C ASP A 254 20.88 16.76 12.85
N GLY A 255 20.03 16.43 11.88
CA GLY A 255 18.88 15.61 12.17
C GLY A 255 18.84 14.31 11.36
N GLU A 256 17.62 13.78 11.25
CA GLU A 256 17.36 12.57 10.48
C GLU A 256 17.39 12.84 8.97
N GLN A 257 18.05 11.97 8.25
CA GLN A 257 18.10 11.98 6.78
C GLN A 257 17.55 10.66 6.26
N TRP A 258 16.82 10.72 5.17
CA TRP A 258 16.27 9.53 4.54
C TRP A 258 16.37 9.61 3.01
N GLU A 259 16.48 8.43 2.42
CA GLU A 259 16.53 8.27 0.97
C GLU A 259 15.75 7.02 0.56
N ILE A 260 15.00 7.11 -0.53
CA ILE A 260 14.40 5.99 -1.23
C ILE A 260 14.89 6.06 -2.67
N GLU A 261 15.46 4.97 -3.16
CA GLU A 261 15.87 4.83 -4.56
C GLU A 261 15.17 3.63 -5.18
N LEU A 262 14.60 3.84 -6.36
CA LEU A 262 14.03 2.82 -7.22
C LEU A 262 14.88 2.70 -8.46
N THR A 263 15.26 1.48 -8.83
CA THR A 263 15.94 1.18 -10.07
C THR A 263 14.97 0.53 -11.05
N LEU A 264 14.93 1.04 -12.26
CA LEU A 264 14.14 0.54 -13.39
C LEU A 264 15.08 -0.04 -14.47
N PRO A 265 14.57 -0.84 -15.42
CA PRO A 265 15.36 -1.37 -16.53
C PRO A 265 16.18 -0.29 -17.25
N GLY A 266 17.38 -0.64 -17.69
CA GLY A 266 18.32 0.30 -18.33
C GLY A 266 19.00 1.26 -17.35
N ASN A 267 19.14 0.89 -16.07
CA ASN A 267 19.74 1.70 -15.00
C ASN A 267 19.08 3.06 -14.77
N ARG A 268 17.82 3.21 -15.16
CA ARG A 268 17.04 4.40 -14.84
C ARG A 268 16.77 4.43 -13.35
N ARG A 269 16.88 5.60 -12.73
CA ARG A 269 16.68 5.75 -11.29
C ARG A 269 15.61 6.78 -10.99
N ARG A 270 14.83 6.50 -9.95
CA ARG A 270 13.93 7.46 -9.33
C ARG A 270 14.26 7.52 -7.84
N ALA A 271 14.60 8.71 -7.37
CA ALA A 271 14.98 8.90 -5.98
C ALA A 271 14.08 9.94 -5.30
N TYR A 272 13.88 9.69 -4.00
CA TYR A 272 13.22 10.59 -3.06
C TYR A 272 14.13 10.73 -1.86
N TYR A 273 14.25 11.91 -1.31
CA TYR A 273 15.08 12.15 -0.13
C TYR A 273 14.57 13.31 0.70
N GLY A 274 14.94 13.29 1.97
CA GLY A 274 14.60 14.37 2.87
C GLY A 274 15.53 14.48 4.05
N SER A 275 15.50 15.66 4.66
CA SER A 275 16.23 16.00 5.87
C SER A 275 15.25 16.63 6.84
N ASN A 276 14.99 15.94 7.97
CA ASN A 276 14.09 16.38 9.06
C ASN A 276 12.66 16.71 8.64
N ASN A 277 12.28 16.37 7.43
CA ASN A 277 10.94 16.55 6.90
C ASN A 277 10.52 15.29 6.15
N PHE A 278 9.27 14.86 6.38
CA PHE A 278 8.79 13.57 5.95
C PHE A 278 7.49 13.70 5.13
N PRO A 279 7.28 12.84 4.13
CA PRO A 279 6.02 12.79 3.40
C PRO A 279 4.86 12.30 4.28
N PRO A 280 3.60 12.56 3.90
CA PRO A 280 2.41 12.23 4.69
C PRO A 280 2.30 10.76 5.11
N TYR A 281 2.75 9.86 4.27
CA TYR A 281 2.67 8.39 4.46
C TYR A 281 4.00 7.78 4.94
N TRP A 282 4.89 8.57 5.54
CA TRP A 282 6.18 8.09 6.02
C TRP A 282 6.07 6.93 7.01
N LYS A 283 5.16 7.04 7.97
CA LYS A 283 4.94 5.98 8.97
C LYS A 283 4.39 4.69 8.36
N ASP A 284 3.58 4.80 7.31
CA ASP A 284 3.04 3.65 6.62
C ASP A 284 4.12 2.99 5.77
N LEU A 285 4.96 3.77 5.10
CA LEU A 285 6.17 3.26 4.46
C LEU A 285 7.09 2.55 5.45
N GLN A 286 7.32 3.12 6.63
CA GLN A 286 8.14 2.48 7.67
C GLN A 286 7.57 1.12 8.12
N LYS A 287 6.25 0.96 8.20
CA LYS A 287 5.62 -0.34 8.46
C LYS A 287 5.94 -1.36 7.36
N VAL A 288 5.75 -0.97 6.09
CA VAL A 288 6.04 -1.82 4.92
C VAL A 288 7.50 -2.26 4.92
N VAL A 289 8.43 -1.32 5.10
CA VAL A 289 9.88 -1.58 5.14
C VAL A 289 10.25 -2.47 6.33
N ASN A 290 9.75 -2.17 7.53
CA ASN A 290 10.07 -2.91 8.75
C ASN A 290 9.56 -4.37 8.70
N ARG A 291 8.46 -4.64 8.01
CA ARG A 291 7.98 -6.01 7.77
C ARG A 291 9.04 -6.84 7.02
N ILE A 292 9.68 -6.28 6.01
CA ILE A 292 10.74 -6.96 5.28
C ILE A 292 12.03 -7.07 6.11
N ILE A 293 12.41 -6.00 6.82
CA ILE A 293 13.58 -6.01 7.71
C ILE A 293 13.48 -7.13 8.76
N ARG A 294 12.30 -7.34 9.34
CA ARG A 294 12.07 -8.44 10.29
C ARG A 294 12.31 -9.80 9.66
N LYS A 295 11.87 -10.03 8.42
CA LYS A 295 12.14 -11.27 7.67
C LYS A 295 13.63 -11.47 7.35
N CYS A 296 14.38 -10.40 7.16
CA CYS A 296 15.83 -10.49 7.00
C CYS A 296 16.58 -10.88 8.29
N LYS A 297 15.99 -10.62 9.45
CA LYS A 297 16.61 -10.87 10.78
C LYS A 297 16.12 -12.15 11.45
N ALA A 298 15.08 -12.78 10.90
CA ALA A 298 14.54 -14.06 11.37
C ALA A 298 15.36 -15.25 10.85
#